data_2b870beb48f6c35e6e44a1337af787d8
#
_entry.id   2b870beb48f6c35e6e44a1337af787d8
#
_cell.length_a   1.000
_cell.length_b   1.000
_cell.length_c   1.000
_cell.angle_alpha   90.00
_cell.angle_beta   90.00
_cell.angle_gamma   90.00
#
_symmetry.space_group_name_H-M   'P 1'
#
loop_
_entity.id
_entity.type
_entity.pdbx_description
1 polymer ?
#
loop_
_entity_poly.entity_id
_entity_poly.type
_entity_poly.pdbx_seq_one_letter_code
_entity_poly.pdbx_strand_id
1 'polypeptide(L)'
;MFRTGTIYGVNGPVIYLKGNTGFKMSEMVYVGKERLVGEVIALDKDKTTIQVFEETTGLRPGETVEATGDAISVTLAPGILNNIFDGIERPLERIAENSGAFISRGVSVDSLDKEKKWKTHLTVSIGDSVHGGDIIAEVPETTAIVHKCMVPPHISGIITKVMPDGEYTIDEPLVTVELSSGETIDLTMTQKWPIRVPRPTHHRFPASVPLITGQRILDTMFPIAKGGTACVPGGFGTGKTMTQHQIAKWSDADIIIYIGCGERGNEMTQVLEEFTKLVDPKSGNPLMDRTTLIANTSNMPVAAREASIYTGLTLAEYYRDMGYDVAIMADSTSRWAEALRELSGRLEEMPAEEGFPAYLASRLSAFYERAGMMHNLNGTDGSVSIIGAVSPQGGDFSEPVTQNTKRFVRCFWGLDKSLAYARHFPAIHWLTSYSEYLLDLAPWYNEHVSPKFVDYRNQLMALLNQESSLMEIVKLIGSDVLPDDQKLVLEIAKVIRLGFLQQNAFHADDTCVSLEKQFKMMEVILYLYQKSKALITLNMPISVLKEEDIFEKVIAIKYDVPNDNLQLLDQYLADIDAFHDRIMEKNA
;
A
#
# COMPACT_ATOMS: atom_id res chain seq x y z
N MET A 1 -21.79 34.11 -12.79
CA MET A 1 -22.87 34.07 -11.76
C MET A 1 -22.73 32.74 -11.05
N PHE A 2 -22.35 32.72 -9.77
CA PHE A 2 -22.26 31.47 -9.01
C PHE A 2 -23.65 30.83 -8.94
N ARG A 3 -23.71 29.53 -9.27
CA ARG A 3 -24.94 28.76 -9.11
C ARG A 3 -25.15 28.51 -7.63
N THR A 4 -26.31 28.81 -7.11
CA THR A 4 -26.66 28.68 -5.70
C THR A 4 -27.91 27.83 -5.52
N GLY A 5 -27.96 27.10 -4.43
CA GLY A 5 -29.11 26.33 -4.00
C GLY A 5 -29.45 26.61 -2.54
N THR A 6 -30.61 26.20 -2.09
CA THR A 6 -31.05 26.39 -0.70
C THR A 6 -31.26 25.04 -0.04
N ILE A 7 -30.71 24.86 1.15
CA ILE A 7 -30.86 23.64 1.95
C ILE A 7 -32.33 23.43 2.29
N TYR A 8 -32.86 22.29 1.93
CA TYR A 8 -34.21 21.84 2.27
C TYR A 8 -34.23 20.93 3.49
N GLY A 9 -33.23 20.04 3.61
CA GLY A 9 -33.11 19.09 4.69
C GLY A 9 -31.67 18.70 4.98
N VAL A 10 -31.43 18.29 6.21
CA VAL A 10 -30.11 17.80 6.70
C VAL A 10 -30.32 16.43 7.35
N ASN A 11 -29.55 15.44 6.92
CA ASN A 11 -29.58 14.08 7.47
C ASN A 11 -28.14 13.60 7.73
N GLY A 12 -27.55 13.93 8.88
CA GLY A 12 -26.17 13.67 9.20
C GLY A 12 -25.24 14.32 8.16
N PRO A 13 -24.32 13.59 7.54
CA PRO A 13 -23.40 14.15 6.56
C PRO A 13 -24.03 14.45 5.19
N VAL A 14 -25.32 14.15 5.01
CA VAL A 14 -26.04 14.34 3.75
C VAL A 14 -27.02 15.51 3.87
N ILE A 15 -26.99 16.41 2.89
CA ILE A 15 -27.92 17.50 2.78
C ILE A 15 -28.69 17.42 1.46
N TYR A 16 -29.89 17.96 1.47
CA TYR A 16 -30.78 17.97 0.33
C TYR A 16 -31.14 19.40 -0.06
N LEU A 17 -31.05 19.69 -1.36
CA LEU A 17 -31.59 20.90 -1.97
C LEU A 17 -32.86 20.57 -2.74
N LYS A 18 -33.79 21.49 -2.79
CA LYS A 18 -35.04 21.32 -3.53
C LYS A 18 -34.85 21.67 -5.00
N GLY A 19 -35.20 20.76 -5.88
CA GLY A 19 -35.11 20.92 -7.32
C GLY A 19 -33.71 20.76 -7.92
N ASN A 20 -33.66 20.89 -9.25
CA ASN A 20 -32.40 20.94 -9.98
C ASN A 20 -31.90 22.39 -10.03
N THR A 21 -30.86 22.67 -9.28
CA THR A 21 -30.26 24.01 -9.16
C THR A 21 -29.16 24.25 -10.21
N GLY A 22 -29.02 23.36 -11.21
CA GLY A 22 -28.01 23.44 -12.26
C GLY A 22 -26.61 22.98 -11.82
N PHE A 23 -26.48 22.34 -10.67
CA PHE A 23 -25.25 21.72 -10.23
C PHE A 23 -24.89 20.51 -11.11
N LYS A 24 -23.60 20.15 -11.14
CA LYS A 24 -23.12 18.98 -11.87
C LYS A 24 -22.88 17.82 -10.90
N MET A 25 -22.93 16.61 -11.42
CA MET A 25 -22.55 15.41 -10.67
C MET A 25 -21.09 15.47 -10.26
N SER A 26 -20.77 15.10 -9.03
CA SER A 26 -19.44 15.17 -8.41
C SER A 26 -18.85 16.58 -8.29
N GLU A 27 -19.67 17.62 -8.43
CA GLU A 27 -19.26 19.00 -8.25
C GLU A 27 -18.98 19.30 -6.78
N MET A 28 -17.85 19.95 -6.51
CA MET A 28 -17.52 20.49 -5.20
C MET A 28 -18.40 21.72 -4.92
N VAL A 29 -18.90 21.81 -3.71
CA VAL A 29 -19.77 22.91 -3.26
C VAL A 29 -19.35 23.42 -1.90
N TYR A 30 -19.70 24.66 -1.60
CA TYR A 30 -19.60 25.25 -0.27
C TYR A 30 -20.98 25.33 0.37
N VAL A 31 -21.11 24.76 1.57
CA VAL A 31 -22.39 24.56 2.26
C VAL A 31 -22.51 25.48 3.46
N GLY A 32 -23.58 26.24 3.50
CA GLY A 32 -23.96 27.11 4.62
C GLY A 32 -23.05 28.33 4.80
N LYS A 33 -23.27 29.05 5.88
CA LYS A 33 -22.52 30.27 6.21
C LYS A 33 -21.07 30.01 6.53
N GLU A 34 -20.76 28.85 7.08
CA GLU A 34 -19.39 28.43 7.43
C GLU A 34 -18.62 27.87 6.24
N ARG A 35 -19.25 27.77 5.05
CA ARG A 35 -18.63 27.32 3.79
C ARG A 35 -18.04 25.91 3.90
N LEU A 36 -18.77 24.98 4.53
CA LEU A 36 -18.32 23.60 4.66
C LEU A 36 -18.16 22.97 3.28
N VAL A 37 -17.10 22.18 3.10
CA VAL A 37 -16.83 21.51 1.82
C VAL A 37 -17.80 20.34 1.63
N GLY A 38 -18.42 20.26 0.47
CA GLY A 38 -19.33 19.19 0.08
C GLY A 38 -19.16 18.77 -1.37
N GLU A 39 -19.78 17.66 -1.74
CA GLU A 39 -19.80 17.09 -3.09
C GLU A 39 -21.22 16.68 -3.48
N VAL A 40 -21.62 17.00 -4.69
CA VAL A 40 -22.89 16.55 -5.26
C VAL A 40 -22.81 15.06 -5.59
N ILE A 41 -23.61 14.24 -4.93
CA ILE A 41 -23.57 12.77 -5.07
C ILE A 41 -24.79 12.18 -5.79
N ALA A 42 -25.90 12.94 -5.89
CA ALA A 42 -27.05 12.54 -6.68
C ALA A 42 -27.83 13.76 -7.18
N LEU A 43 -28.34 13.66 -8.38
CA LEU A 43 -29.16 14.68 -9.04
C LEU A 43 -30.45 14.05 -9.55
N ASP A 44 -31.56 14.37 -8.90
CA ASP A 44 -32.90 13.98 -9.32
C ASP A 44 -33.66 15.20 -9.85
N LYS A 45 -34.79 14.95 -10.49
CA LYS A 45 -35.63 16.03 -11.03
C LYS A 45 -36.05 17.05 -9.97
N ASP A 46 -36.37 16.57 -8.78
CA ASP A 46 -36.93 17.36 -7.69
C ASP A 46 -36.00 17.55 -6.49
N LYS A 47 -34.79 16.95 -6.55
CA LYS A 47 -33.83 16.90 -5.43
C LYS A 47 -32.40 16.86 -5.89
N THR A 48 -31.56 17.69 -5.27
CA THR A 48 -30.09 17.57 -5.36
C THR A 48 -29.57 17.08 -4.01
N THR A 49 -28.77 16.01 -4.01
CA THR A 49 -28.20 15.41 -2.81
C THR A 49 -26.72 15.70 -2.75
N ILE A 50 -26.26 16.18 -1.60
CA ILE A 50 -24.86 16.58 -1.36
C ILE A 50 -24.35 15.86 -0.11
N GLN A 51 -23.17 15.26 -0.18
CA GLN A 51 -22.44 14.83 1.00
C GLN A 51 -21.50 15.93 1.46
N VAL A 52 -21.40 16.13 2.78
CA VAL A 52 -20.54 17.14 3.39
C VAL A 52 -19.35 16.46 4.05
N PHE A 53 -18.15 16.93 3.78
CA PHE A 53 -16.90 16.36 4.29
C PHE A 53 -16.54 16.82 5.71
N GLU A 54 -17.33 17.72 6.25
CA GLU A 54 -17.17 18.25 7.60
C GLU A 54 -18.43 17.98 8.44
N GLU A 55 -18.35 18.25 9.74
CA GLU A 55 -19.49 18.05 10.62
C GLU A 55 -20.62 19.04 10.31
N THR A 56 -21.82 18.52 10.13
CA THR A 56 -23.01 19.27 9.74
C THR A 56 -23.82 19.83 10.91
N THR A 57 -23.40 19.59 12.16
CA THR A 57 -24.06 20.10 13.35
C THR A 57 -24.22 21.63 13.28
N GLY A 58 -25.48 22.12 13.39
CA GLY A 58 -25.77 23.55 13.33
C GLY A 58 -26.22 24.06 11.95
N LEU A 59 -26.04 23.29 10.87
CA LEU A 59 -26.64 23.61 9.57
C LEU A 59 -28.18 23.62 9.68
N ARG A 60 -28.81 24.54 8.96
CA ARG A 60 -30.27 24.71 8.99
C ARG A 60 -30.85 24.73 7.58
N PRO A 61 -32.08 24.23 7.41
CA PRO A 61 -32.85 24.51 6.22
C PRO A 61 -32.96 26.03 5.99
N GLY A 62 -32.87 26.45 4.73
CA GLY A 62 -32.83 27.85 4.35
C GLY A 62 -31.42 28.45 4.14
N GLU A 63 -30.36 27.78 4.57
CA GLU A 63 -28.98 28.22 4.26
C GLU A 63 -28.63 27.95 2.81
N THR A 64 -27.65 28.72 2.29
CA THR A 64 -27.27 28.68 0.89
C THR A 64 -26.16 27.68 0.65
N VAL A 65 -26.18 27.02 -0.49
CA VAL A 65 -25.10 26.22 -1.04
C VAL A 65 -24.61 26.86 -2.32
N GLU A 66 -23.28 27.01 -2.44
CA GLU A 66 -22.63 27.63 -3.60
C GLU A 66 -21.85 26.59 -4.40
N ALA A 67 -22.06 26.55 -5.72
CA ALA A 67 -21.30 25.71 -6.63
C ALA A 67 -19.94 26.30 -6.94
N THR A 68 -18.90 25.46 -7.00
CA THR A 68 -17.56 25.88 -7.41
C THR A 68 -17.33 25.81 -8.91
N GLY A 69 -18.08 24.97 -9.61
CA GLY A 69 -17.89 24.67 -11.04
C GLY A 69 -16.99 23.46 -11.30
N ASP A 70 -16.17 23.07 -10.33
CA ASP A 70 -15.17 22.02 -10.42
C ASP A 70 -15.51 20.82 -9.55
N ALA A 71 -15.02 19.64 -9.89
CA ALA A 71 -15.10 18.45 -9.05
C ALA A 71 -14.16 18.56 -7.84
N ILE A 72 -14.43 17.75 -6.79
CA ILE A 72 -13.49 17.65 -5.66
C ILE A 72 -12.13 17.18 -6.16
N SER A 73 -11.10 17.98 -5.91
CA SER A 73 -9.78 17.83 -6.49
C SER A 73 -8.69 18.00 -5.44
N VAL A 74 -7.55 17.38 -5.67
CA VAL A 74 -6.31 17.61 -4.91
C VAL A 74 -5.40 18.59 -5.64
N THR A 75 -4.56 19.25 -4.87
CA THR A 75 -3.52 20.16 -5.35
C THR A 75 -2.21 19.40 -5.48
N LEU A 76 -1.71 19.27 -6.69
CA LEU A 76 -0.50 18.50 -7.01
C LEU A 76 0.65 19.45 -7.30
N ALA A 77 1.63 19.52 -6.40
CA ALA A 77 2.81 20.37 -6.50
C ALA A 77 3.90 19.88 -5.51
N PRO A 78 5.12 20.43 -5.52
CA PRO A 78 6.11 20.18 -4.47
C PRO A 78 5.59 20.52 -3.08
N GLY A 79 5.89 19.67 -2.09
CA GLY A 79 5.44 19.83 -0.70
C GLY A 79 4.39 18.82 -0.25
N ILE A 80 4.04 17.85 -1.11
CA ILE A 80 3.18 16.72 -0.76
C ILE A 80 3.91 15.74 0.15
N LEU A 81 5.17 15.42 -0.18
CA LEU A 81 5.99 14.53 0.65
C LEU A 81 6.34 15.21 1.98
N ASN A 82 6.61 14.39 2.98
CA ASN A 82 6.89 14.81 4.34
C ASN A 82 5.72 15.60 4.98
N ASN A 83 4.50 15.33 4.55
CA ASN A 83 3.31 16.02 5.04
C ASN A 83 2.25 15.01 5.53
N ILE A 84 1.35 15.50 6.38
CA ILE A 84 0.25 14.74 6.96
C ILE A 84 -1.04 15.47 6.63
N PHE A 85 -1.87 14.83 5.80
CA PHE A 85 -3.16 15.36 5.36
C PHE A 85 -4.33 14.65 6.01
N ASP A 86 -5.48 15.32 6.02
CA ASP A 86 -6.76 14.66 6.25
C ASP A 86 -7.32 14.03 4.95
N GLY A 87 -8.55 13.50 5.00
CA GLY A 87 -9.18 12.80 3.87
C GLY A 87 -9.43 13.65 2.61
N ILE A 88 -9.38 14.97 2.71
CA ILE A 88 -9.58 15.92 1.60
C ILE A 88 -8.39 16.84 1.36
N GLU A 89 -7.19 16.35 1.71
CA GLU A 89 -5.91 17.04 1.49
C GLU A 89 -5.74 18.35 2.30
N ARG A 90 -6.34 18.45 3.49
CA ARG A 90 -6.02 19.57 4.39
C ARG A 90 -4.83 19.19 5.27
N PRO A 91 -3.75 20.00 5.34
CA PRO A 91 -2.57 19.68 6.15
C PRO A 91 -2.90 19.81 7.65
N LEU A 92 -2.76 18.71 8.39
CA LEU A 92 -3.16 18.64 9.79
C LEU A 92 -2.32 19.51 10.69
N GLU A 93 -1.03 19.69 10.42
CA GLU A 93 -0.15 20.57 11.20
C GLU A 93 -0.61 22.03 11.11
N ARG A 94 -0.93 22.53 9.91
CA ARG A 94 -1.45 23.89 9.71
C ARG A 94 -2.83 24.08 10.32
N ILE A 95 -3.68 23.05 10.29
CA ILE A 95 -4.97 23.11 10.97
C ILE A 95 -4.75 23.25 12.49
N ALA A 96 -3.81 22.48 13.06
CA ALA A 96 -3.49 22.55 14.47
C ALA A 96 -2.91 23.93 14.88
N GLU A 97 -2.08 24.55 14.06
CA GLU A 97 -1.58 25.91 14.28
C GLU A 97 -2.70 26.96 14.30
N ASN A 98 -3.70 26.82 13.41
CA ASN A 98 -4.80 27.78 13.28
C ASN A 98 -5.94 27.56 14.27
N SER A 99 -6.25 26.30 14.60
CA SER A 99 -7.45 25.90 15.35
C SER A 99 -7.15 25.24 16.68
N GLY A 100 -5.87 24.97 17.01
CA GLY A 100 -5.48 24.22 18.20
C GLY A 100 -5.76 22.73 18.07
N ALA A 101 -6.07 22.06 19.20
CA ALA A 101 -6.22 20.61 19.27
C ALA A 101 -7.49 20.06 18.57
N PHE A 102 -8.41 20.92 18.16
CA PHE A 102 -9.67 20.51 17.51
C PHE A 102 -9.77 21.13 16.13
N ILE A 103 -10.21 20.32 15.16
CA ILE A 103 -10.52 20.81 13.80
C ILE A 103 -11.82 21.63 13.85
N SER A 104 -11.70 22.96 13.70
CA SER A 104 -12.87 23.84 13.61
C SER A 104 -13.55 23.70 12.25
N ARG A 105 -14.88 23.80 12.22
CA ARG A 105 -15.67 23.73 10.99
C ARG A 105 -15.37 24.91 10.07
N GLY A 106 -15.37 24.67 8.77
CA GLY A 106 -15.16 25.71 7.76
C GLY A 106 -13.73 26.28 7.73
N VAL A 107 -12.76 25.61 8.36
CA VAL A 107 -11.37 26.02 8.29
C VAL A 107 -10.88 25.85 6.86
N SER A 108 -10.60 26.98 6.20
CA SER A 108 -9.97 27.01 4.91
C SER A 108 -8.45 27.16 5.11
N VAL A 109 -7.72 26.14 4.80
CA VAL A 109 -6.25 26.12 4.81
C VAL A 109 -5.79 25.67 3.44
N ASP A 110 -4.79 26.34 2.88
CA ASP A 110 -4.18 25.88 1.63
C ASP A 110 -3.54 24.50 1.83
N SER A 111 -3.79 23.59 0.90
CA SER A 111 -3.28 22.21 0.95
C SER A 111 -1.76 22.16 1.00
N LEU A 112 -1.09 23.07 0.28
CA LEU A 112 0.36 23.18 0.21
C LEU A 112 0.83 24.59 0.58
N ASP A 113 2.11 24.71 0.90
CA ASP A 113 2.74 25.98 1.25
C ASP A 113 2.96 26.84 0.00
N LYS A 114 2.19 27.91 -0.14
CA LYS A 114 2.28 28.86 -1.25
C LYS A 114 3.40 29.91 -1.10
N GLU A 115 3.92 30.07 0.11
CA GLU A 115 4.98 31.06 0.39
C GLU A 115 6.38 30.45 0.29
N LYS A 116 6.48 29.14 0.45
CA LYS A 116 7.74 28.40 0.35
C LYS A 116 8.31 28.51 -1.06
N LYS A 117 9.56 28.91 -1.15
CA LYS A 117 10.33 28.95 -2.39
C LYS A 117 11.08 27.66 -2.60
N TRP A 118 11.03 27.16 -3.82
CA TRP A 118 11.66 25.93 -4.25
C TRP A 118 12.74 26.23 -5.28
N LYS A 119 13.93 25.67 -5.08
CA LYS A 119 15.00 25.73 -6.08
C LYS A 119 14.56 24.95 -7.32
N THR A 120 14.40 25.65 -8.43
CA THR A 120 13.79 25.10 -9.64
C THR A 120 14.78 25.14 -10.79
N HIS A 121 14.93 24.00 -11.46
CA HIS A 121 15.71 23.84 -12.68
C HIS A 121 14.76 23.59 -13.85
N LEU A 122 14.80 24.49 -14.86
CA LEU A 122 13.94 24.39 -16.05
C LEU A 122 14.58 23.42 -17.06
N THR A 123 13.80 22.48 -17.57
CA THR A 123 14.27 21.41 -18.48
C THR A 123 13.90 21.65 -19.95
N VAL A 124 13.20 22.74 -20.24
CA VAL A 124 12.65 23.06 -21.57
C VAL A 124 13.15 24.41 -22.07
N SER A 125 13.04 24.63 -23.39
CA SER A 125 13.48 25.85 -24.07
C SER A 125 12.34 26.51 -24.85
N ILE A 126 12.50 27.82 -25.13
CA ILE A 126 11.56 28.55 -25.99
C ILE A 126 11.55 27.91 -27.38
N GLY A 127 10.36 27.65 -27.91
CA GLY A 127 10.14 27.01 -29.19
C GLY A 127 9.92 25.51 -29.13
N ASP A 128 10.12 24.87 -27.97
CA ASP A 128 9.83 23.44 -27.79
C ASP A 128 8.33 23.19 -27.90
N SER A 129 7.97 22.08 -28.54
CA SER A 129 6.61 21.56 -28.53
C SER A 129 6.43 20.66 -27.31
N VAL A 130 5.41 20.95 -26.51
CA VAL A 130 5.11 20.17 -25.30
C VAL A 130 3.71 19.57 -25.35
N HIS A 131 3.57 18.41 -24.74
CA HIS A 131 2.32 17.66 -24.62
C HIS A 131 2.02 17.38 -23.15
N GLY A 132 0.79 17.01 -22.87
CA GLY A 132 0.39 16.63 -21.51
C GLY A 132 1.29 15.55 -20.93
N GLY A 133 1.81 15.79 -19.73
CA GLY A 133 2.74 14.91 -19.04
C GLY A 133 4.22 15.25 -19.21
N ASP A 134 4.62 16.03 -20.22
CA ASP A 134 6.01 16.41 -20.44
C ASP A 134 6.58 17.16 -19.22
N ILE A 135 7.83 16.87 -18.88
CA ILE A 135 8.51 17.47 -17.72
C ILE A 135 9.05 18.83 -18.14
N ILE A 136 8.67 19.88 -17.42
CA ILE A 136 9.09 21.27 -17.68
C ILE A 136 10.12 21.78 -16.69
N ALA A 137 10.15 21.22 -15.48
CA ALA A 137 11.10 21.62 -14.45
C ALA A 137 11.34 20.49 -13.44
N GLU A 138 12.48 20.55 -12.76
CA GLU A 138 12.84 19.67 -11.66
C GLU A 138 13.07 20.48 -10.38
N VAL A 139 12.56 19.96 -9.27
CA VAL A 139 12.62 20.59 -7.95
C VAL A 139 13.05 19.55 -6.92
N PRO A 140 14.16 19.74 -6.18
CA PRO A 140 14.48 18.89 -5.04
C PRO A 140 13.41 19.07 -3.94
N GLU A 141 12.44 18.17 -3.89
CA GLU A 141 11.33 18.24 -2.93
C GLU A 141 11.78 17.84 -1.54
N THR A 142 12.53 16.73 -1.46
CA THR A 142 13.14 16.23 -0.24
C THR A 142 14.58 15.79 -0.53
N THR A 143 15.28 15.33 0.49
CA THR A 143 16.64 14.78 0.31
C THR A 143 16.69 13.51 -0.55
N ALA A 144 15.56 12.81 -0.65
CA ALA A 144 15.44 11.53 -1.36
C ALA A 144 14.77 11.66 -2.74
N ILE A 145 13.92 12.66 -2.95
CA ILE A 145 13.02 12.72 -4.11
C ILE A 145 13.15 14.05 -4.84
N VAL A 146 13.34 13.96 -6.15
CA VAL A 146 13.27 15.10 -7.07
C VAL A 146 11.86 15.15 -7.67
N HIS A 147 11.15 16.22 -7.40
CA HIS A 147 9.83 16.49 -7.95
C HIS A 147 9.95 16.94 -9.40
N LYS A 148 9.23 16.30 -10.30
CA LYS A 148 9.19 16.65 -11.72
C LYS A 148 7.90 17.40 -12.02
N CYS A 149 8.00 18.69 -12.28
CA CYS A 149 6.86 19.51 -12.66
C CYS A 149 6.46 19.16 -14.11
N MET A 150 5.21 18.80 -14.32
CA MET A 150 4.72 18.28 -15.59
C MET A 150 3.66 19.20 -16.19
N VAL A 151 3.58 19.20 -17.51
CA VAL A 151 2.46 19.81 -18.24
C VAL A 151 1.17 19.08 -17.86
N PRO A 152 0.07 19.77 -17.48
CA PRO A 152 -1.20 19.12 -17.23
C PRO A 152 -1.65 18.25 -18.41
N PRO A 153 -2.25 17.06 -18.18
CA PRO A 153 -2.51 16.06 -19.23
C PRO A 153 -3.31 16.53 -20.44
N HIS A 154 -4.12 17.57 -20.29
CA HIS A 154 -4.99 18.09 -21.35
C HIS A 154 -4.42 19.31 -22.10
N ILE A 155 -3.19 19.72 -21.78
CA ILE A 155 -2.53 20.87 -22.39
C ILE A 155 -1.47 20.39 -23.36
N SER A 156 -1.44 20.99 -24.54
CA SER A 156 -0.38 20.81 -25.56
C SER A 156 -0.20 22.10 -26.34
N GLY A 157 1.04 22.42 -26.69
CA GLY A 157 1.34 23.65 -27.43
C GLY A 157 2.83 23.90 -27.61
N ILE A 158 3.18 25.13 -27.94
CA ILE A 158 4.56 25.56 -28.16
C ILE A 158 4.96 26.53 -27.03
N ILE A 159 6.13 26.33 -26.47
CA ILE A 159 6.67 27.19 -25.42
C ILE A 159 7.09 28.54 -26.00
N THR A 160 6.49 29.62 -25.48
CA THR A 160 6.78 30.99 -25.90
C THR A 160 7.65 31.74 -24.89
N LYS A 161 7.63 31.32 -23.62
CA LYS A 161 8.43 31.94 -22.56
C LYS A 161 8.87 30.88 -21.56
N VAL A 162 10.12 30.98 -21.09
CA VAL A 162 10.70 30.17 -20.01
C VAL A 162 11.37 31.09 -19.01
N MET A 163 11.12 30.89 -17.74
CA MET A 163 11.80 31.61 -16.67
C MET A 163 13.22 31.04 -16.48
N PRO A 164 14.18 31.86 -16.01
CA PRO A 164 15.52 31.36 -15.68
C PRO A 164 15.48 30.40 -14.47
N ASP A 165 16.49 29.55 -14.33
CA ASP A 165 16.68 28.77 -13.10
C ASP A 165 16.74 29.69 -11.88
N GLY A 166 16.04 29.34 -10.82
CA GLY A 166 15.92 30.16 -9.64
C GLY A 166 15.06 29.56 -8.54
N GLU A 167 14.66 30.40 -7.62
CA GLU A 167 13.77 30.04 -6.51
C GLU A 167 12.37 30.61 -6.76
N TYR A 168 11.38 29.74 -6.88
CA TYR A 168 9.99 30.10 -7.17
C TYR A 168 9.05 29.45 -6.16
N THR A 169 7.92 30.11 -5.93
CA THR A 169 6.79 29.50 -5.23
C THR A 169 6.01 28.58 -6.18
N ILE A 170 5.13 27.76 -5.62
CA ILE A 170 4.37 26.79 -6.42
C ILE A 170 3.38 27.43 -7.41
N ASP A 171 2.94 28.64 -7.15
CA ASP A 171 1.95 29.38 -7.97
C ASP A 171 2.58 30.39 -8.92
N GLU A 172 3.90 30.62 -8.86
CA GLU A 172 4.60 31.51 -9.80
C GLU A 172 4.69 30.84 -11.19
N PRO A 173 4.42 31.61 -12.27
CA PRO A 173 4.57 31.09 -13.65
C PRO A 173 6.01 30.69 -13.96
N LEU A 174 6.22 29.49 -14.47
CA LEU A 174 7.53 28.99 -14.90
C LEU A 174 7.70 29.01 -16.41
N VAL A 175 6.65 28.65 -17.13
CA VAL A 175 6.64 28.49 -18.59
C VAL A 175 5.31 29.00 -19.12
N THR A 176 5.35 29.73 -20.25
CA THR A 176 4.14 30.13 -21.01
C THR A 176 4.04 29.29 -22.27
N VAL A 177 2.90 28.66 -22.49
CA VAL A 177 2.60 27.79 -23.63
C VAL A 177 1.51 28.43 -24.49
N GLU A 178 1.75 28.53 -25.80
CA GLU A 178 0.75 28.90 -26.80
C GLU A 178 0.05 27.65 -27.32
N LEU A 179 -1.26 27.59 -27.12
CA LEU A 179 -2.11 26.51 -27.59
C LEU A 179 -2.37 26.62 -29.10
N SER A 180 -2.84 25.54 -29.72
CA SER A 180 -3.28 25.52 -31.12
C SER A 180 -4.40 26.51 -31.43
N SER A 181 -5.14 26.96 -30.42
CA SER A 181 -6.15 28.02 -30.52
C SER A 181 -5.56 29.45 -30.63
N GLY A 182 -4.25 29.63 -30.43
CA GLY A 182 -3.60 30.92 -30.27
C GLY A 182 -3.71 31.56 -28.90
N GLU A 183 -4.34 30.88 -27.96
CA GLU A 183 -4.41 31.30 -26.56
C GLU A 183 -3.13 30.92 -25.83
N THR A 184 -2.66 31.79 -24.91
CA THR A 184 -1.48 31.51 -24.09
C THR A 184 -1.89 31.14 -22.66
N ILE A 185 -1.23 30.13 -22.11
CA ILE A 185 -1.43 29.65 -20.75
C ILE A 185 -0.10 29.66 -20.01
N ASP A 186 -0.10 30.22 -18.81
CA ASP A 186 1.03 30.14 -17.89
C ASP A 186 0.96 28.83 -17.10
N LEU A 187 2.04 28.05 -17.15
CA LEU A 187 2.21 26.83 -16.36
C LEU A 187 3.04 27.13 -15.12
N THR A 188 2.54 26.67 -13.98
CA THR A 188 3.17 26.74 -12.67
C THR A 188 3.61 25.35 -12.21
N MET A 189 4.12 25.20 -10.99
CA MET A 189 4.37 23.90 -10.39
C MET A 189 3.07 23.18 -10.00
N THR A 190 1.95 23.91 -9.92
CA THR A 190 0.67 23.42 -9.37
C THR A 190 -0.23 22.89 -10.48
N GLN A 191 -0.81 21.71 -10.24
CA GLN A 191 -1.96 21.19 -11.00
C GLN A 191 -3.07 20.82 -10.02
N LYS A 192 -4.32 20.89 -10.49
CA LYS A 192 -5.47 20.33 -9.78
C LYS A 192 -5.96 19.09 -10.51
N TRP A 193 -6.28 18.03 -9.78
CA TRP A 193 -6.81 16.80 -10.37
C TRP A 193 -7.97 16.24 -9.55
N PRO A 194 -9.09 15.88 -10.22
CA PRO A 194 -10.25 15.28 -9.55
C PRO A 194 -9.88 13.91 -8.93
N ILE A 195 -10.16 13.71 -7.66
CA ILE A 195 -9.73 12.50 -6.94
C ILE A 195 -10.39 11.22 -7.47
N ARG A 196 -11.58 11.32 -8.03
CA ARG A 196 -12.34 10.17 -8.53
C ARG A 196 -11.97 9.76 -9.96
N VAL A 197 -11.15 10.56 -10.64
CA VAL A 197 -10.73 10.31 -12.03
C VAL A 197 -9.29 9.80 -12.03
N PRO A 198 -9.04 8.59 -12.56
CA PRO A 198 -7.68 8.10 -12.74
C PRO A 198 -6.85 9.04 -13.63
N ARG A 199 -5.57 9.18 -13.34
CA ARG A 199 -4.66 9.96 -14.19
C ARG A 199 -4.32 9.18 -15.45
N PRO A 200 -4.32 9.83 -16.64
CA PRO A 200 -4.11 9.15 -17.89
C PRO A 200 -2.66 8.67 -18.07
N THR A 201 -2.51 7.55 -18.77
CA THR A 201 -1.24 6.96 -19.15
C THR A 201 -1.33 6.48 -20.59
N HIS A 202 -0.19 6.19 -21.24
CA HIS A 202 -0.20 5.63 -22.60
C HIS A 202 -0.72 4.18 -22.58
N HIS A 203 -0.12 3.33 -21.75
CA HIS A 203 -0.57 1.94 -21.62
C HIS A 203 -0.08 1.32 -20.30
N ARG A 204 -0.69 0.18 -19.95
CA ARG A 204 -0.31 -0.63 -18.81
C ARG A 204 0.60 -1.77 -19.24
N PHE A 205 1.69 -1.99 -18.53
CA PHE A 205 2.55 -3.15 -18.70
C PHE A 205 2.03 -4.36 -17.88
N PRO A 206 2.38 -5.58 -18.30
CA PRO A 206 2.27 -6.75 -17.42
C PRO A 206 3.13 -6.58 -16.16
N ALA A 207 2.66 -7.08 -15.06
CA ALA A 207 3.39 -7.07 -13.79
C ALA A 207 4.51 -8.13 -13.85
N SER A 208 5.73 -7.74 -14.15
CA SER A 208 6.86 -8.65 -14.41
C SER A 208 8.07 -8.42 -13.48
N VAL A 209 8.03 -7.41 -12.63
CA VAL A 209 9.09 -7.07 -11.68
C VAL A 209 8.55 -7.17 -10.27
N PRO A 210 9.19 -7.91 -9.34
CA PRO A 210 8.73 -8.01 -7.97
C PRO A 210 8.93 -6.70 -7.20
N LEU A 211 7.98 -6.40 -6.30
CA LEU A 211 8.19 -5.44 -5.23
C LEU A 211 8.87 -6.19 -4.08
N ILE A 212 10.14 -5.89 -3.84
CA ILE A 212 10.93 -6.58 -2.83
C ILE A 212 10.70 -5.92 -1.48
N THR A 213 10.30 -6.72 -0.50
CA THR A 213 9.90 -6.23 0.83
C THR A 213 10.92 -6.53 1.93
N GLY A 214 11.88 -7.40 1.66
CA GLY A 214 12.81 -7.90 2.67
C GLY A 214 12.19 -8.90 3.65
N GLN A 215 10.91 -9.22 3.47
CA GLN A 215 10.19 -10.22 4.28
C GLN A 215 10.19 -11.56 3.55
N ARG A 216 10.82 -12.60 4.15
CA ARG A 216 11.00 -13.90 3.49
C ARG A 216 9.70 -14.53 3.02
N ILE A 217 8.67 -14.50 3.87
CA ILE A 217 7.37 -15.09 3.53
C ILE A 217 6.69 -14.37 2.36
N LEU A 218 6.89 -13.06 2.23
CA LEU A 218 6.33 -12.28 1.13
C LEU A 218 7.15 -12.47 -0.14
N ASP A 219 8.43 -12.18 -0.09
CA ASP A 219 9.29 -12.16 -1.29
C ASP A 219 9.43 -13.55 -1.93
N THR A 220 9.37 -14.62 -1.12
CA THR A 220 9.58 -15.99 -1.57
C THR A 220 8.29 -16.76 -1.77
N MET A 221 7.43 -16.81 -0.74
CA MET A 221 6.23 -17.66 -0.79
C MET A 221 5.08 -16.99 -1.52
N PHE A 222 4.85 -15.70 -1.28
CA PHE A 222 3.69 -14.96 -1.79
C PHE A 222 4.06 -13.61 -2.36
N PRO A 223 4.93 -13.56 -3.40
CA PRO A 223 5.46 -12.31 -3.93
C PRO A 223 4.36 -11.43 -4.55
N ILE A 224 4.54 -10.13 -4.39
CA ILE A 224 3.78 -9.09 -5.09
C ILE A 224 4.66 -8.46 -6.17
N ALA A 225 4.05 -8.09 -7.29
CA ALA A 225 4.73 -7.34 -8.33
C ALA A 225 4.67 -5.83 -8.07
N LYS A 226 5.62 -5.08 -8.62
CA LYS A 226 5.48 -3.62 -8.77
C LYS A 226 4.26 -3.32 -9.64
N GLY A 227 3.40 -2.43 -9.17
CA GLY A 227 2.09 -2.22 -9.77
C GLY A 227 1.06 -3.30 -9.44
N GLY A 228 1.36 -4.19 -8.50
CA GLY A 228 0.49 -5.26 -8.06
C GLY A 228 -0.51 -4.86 -6.98
N THR A 229 -1.41 -5.79 -6.69
CA THR A 229 -2.45 -5.65 -5.66
C THR A 229 -2.35 -6.76 -4.64
N ALA A 230 -2.37 -6.39 -3.36
CA ALA A 230 -2.39 -7.32 -2.25
C ALA A 230 -3.40 -6.91 -1.18
N CYS A 231 -3.92 -7.87 -0.45
CA CYS A 231 -4.63 -7.59 0.78
C CYS A 231 -4.03 -8.35 1.97
N VAL A 232 -4.12 -7.71 3.13
CA VAL A 232 -3.65 -8.25 4.42
C VAL A 232 -4.87 -8.36 5.35
N PRO A 233 -5.68 -9.43 5.21
CA PRO A 233 -6.81 -9.62 6.09
C PRO A 233 -6.39 -10.27 7.39
N GLY A 234 -6.94 -9.78 8.50
CA GLY A 234 -6.67 -10.35 9.80
C GLY A 234 -7.50 -9.71 10.91
N GLY A 235 -7.80 -10.49 11.94
CA GLY A 235 -8.48 -10.00 13.14
C GLY A 235 -7.63 -8.97 13.90
N PHE A 236 -8.22 -8.41 14.95
CA PHE A 236 -7.52 -7.49 15.84
C PHE A 236 -6.30 -8.20 16.51
N GLY A 237 -5.18 -7.50 16.59
CA GLY A 237 -3.96 -8.00 17.25
C GLY A 237 -3.15 -9.04 16.44
N THR A 238 -3.48 -9.30 15.17
CA THR A 238 -2.74 -10.25 14.32
C THR A 238 -1.52 -9.63 13.61
N GLY A 239 -1.31 -8.32 13.74
CA GLY A 239 -0.14 -7.63 13.20
C GLY A 239 -0.32 -7.03 11.79
N LYS A 240 -1.56 -6.69 11.38
CA LYS A 240 -1.81 -6.01 10.09
C LYS A 240 -0.97 -4.75 9.90
N THR A 241 -1.11 -3.81 10.82
CA THR A 241 -0.39 -2.53 10.79
C THR A 241 1.12 -2.73 10.82
N MET A 242 1.62 -3.65 11.66
CA MET A 242 3.05 -3.96 11.71
C MET A 242 3.57 -4.55 10.40
N THR A 243 2.79 -5.40 9.73
CA THR A 243 3.15 -5.95 8.42
C THR A 243 3.28 -4.82 7.39
N GLN A 244 2.32 -3.89 7.35
CA GLN A 244 2.36 -2.74 6.45
C GLN A 244 3.52 -1.79 6.77
N HIS A 245 3.83 -1.55 8.06
CA HIS A 245 4.97 -0.73 8.46
C HIS A 245 6.30 -1.35 8.02
N GLN A 246 6.47 -2.66 8.17
CA GLN A 246 7.67 -3.36 7.69
C GLN A 246 7.84 -3.23 6.18
N ILE A 247 6.75 -3.38 5.42
CA ILE A 247 6.78 -3.19 3.97
C ILE A 247 7.10 -1.72 3.63
N ALA A 248 6.46 -0.76 4.28
CA ALA A 248 6.73 0.66 4.06
C ALA A 248 8.19 1.03 4.31
N LYS A 249 8.78 0.51 5.39
CA LYS A 249 10.17 0.78 5.77
C LYS A 249 11.19 0.14 4.83
N TRP A 250 11.00 -1.12 4.48
CA TRP A 250 12.02 -1.95 3.85
C TRP A 250 11.82 -2.22 2.36
N SER A 251 10.61 -1.98 1.82
CA SER A 251 10.35 -2.21 0.41
C SER A 251 11.24 -1.36 -0.50
N ASP A 252 11.43 -1.84 -1.71
CA ASP A 252 12.18 -1.13 -2.75
C ASP A 252 11.33 -0.11 -3.53
N ALA A 253 10.13 0.20 -3.06
CA ALA A 253 9.36 1.33 -3.54
C ALA A 253 10.09 2.66 -3.28
N ASP A 254 9.98 3.59 -4.23
CA ASP A 254 10.59 4.92 -4.10
C ASP A 254 9.81 5.80 -3.13
N ILE A 255 8.48 5.74 -3.20
CA ILE A 255 7.56 6.59 -2.43
C ILE A 255 6.48 5.73 -1.77
N ILE A 256 6.14 6.09 -0.54
CA ILE A 256 5.09 5.47 0.25
C ILE A 256 3.95 6.46 0.47
N ILE A 257 2.74 6.05 0.15
CA ILE A 257 1.50 6.75 0.54
C ILE A 257 0.78 5.88 1.56
N TYR A 258 0.76 6.33 2.81
CA TYR A 258 0.07 5.63 3.89
C TYR A 258 -1.29 6.28 4.14
N ILE A 259 -2.37 5.50 4.05
CA ILE A 259 -3.74 5.96 4.23
C ILE A 259 -4.32 5.30 5.48
N GLY A 260 -4.40 6.05 6.57
CA GLY A 260 -5.13 5.65 7.76
C GLY A 260 -6.61 6.00 7.59
N CYS A 261 -7.41 5.02 7.18
CA CYS A 261 -8.83 5.19 6.88
C CYS A 261 -9.70 4.65 8.00
N GLY A 262 -10.24 5.53 8.84
CA GLY A 262 -11.17 5.17 9.89
C GLY A 262 -10.56 4.44 11.09
N GLU A 263 -9.25 4.45 11.23
CA GLU A 263 -8.57 3.87 12.38
C GLU A 263 -8.78 4.69 13.66
N ARG A 264 -8.52 4.09 14.80
CA ARG A 264 -8.66 4.77 16.09
C ARG A 264 -7.63 5.88 16.22
N GLY A 265 -7.98 6.98 16.87
CA GLY A 265 -7.09 8.12 17.05
C GLY A 265 -5.76 7.75 17.72
N ASN A 266 -5.77 6.89 18.74
CA ASN A 266 -4.56 6.43 19.42
C ASN A 266 -3.67 5.55 18.54
N GLU A 267 -4.24 4.68 17.70
CA GLU A 267 -3.50 3.87 16.75
C GLU A 267 -2.87 4.75 15.68
N MET A 268 -3.63 5.73 15.17
CA MET A 268 -3.13 6.67 14.17
C MET A 268 -2.01 7.56 14.74
N THR A 269 -2.13 8.03 15.98
CA THR A 269 -1.06 8.78 16.65
C THR A 269 0.21 7.94 16.77
N GLN A 270 0.11 6.67 17.13
CA GLN A 270 1.25 5.77 17.16
C GLN A 270 1.91 5.62 15.78
N VAL A 271 1.12 5.43 14.72
CA VAL A 271 1.61 5.38 13.33
C VAL A 271 2.38 6.65 12.98
N LEU A 272 1.81 7.81 13.26
CA LEU A 272 2.43 9.12 13.00
C LEU A 272 3.77 9.26 13.75
N GLU A 273 3.80 8.92 15.04
CA GLU A 273 5.02 8.97 15.86
C GLU A 273 6.10 7.99 15.37
N GLU A 274 5.70 6.80 14.94
CA GLU A 274 6.64 5.81 14.42
C GLU A 274 7.23 6.28 13.09
N PHE A 275 6.41 6.71 12.14
CA PHE A 275 6.88 7.17 10.82
C PHE A 275 7.79 8.39 10.91
N THR A 276 7.51 9.33 11.81
CA THR A 276 8.36 10.52 12.00
C THR A 276 9.72 10.20 12.63
N LYS A 277 9.83 9.09 13.38
CA LYS A 277 11.07 8.64 14.03
C LYS A 277 11.87 7.63 13.20
N LEU A 278 11.21 6.98 12.23
CA LEU A 278 11.86 5.98 11.39
C LEU A 278 12.85 6.64 10.43
N VAL A 279 13.98 5.96 10.27
CA VAL A 279 15.01 6.30 9.30
C VAL A 279 14.90 5.34 8.13
N ASP A 280 14.93 5.87 6.92
CA ASP A 280 14.99 5.08 5.71
C ASP A 280 16.34 4.34 5.64
N PRO A 281 16.34 3.01 5.67
CA PRO A 281 17.58 2.23 5.70
C PRO A 281 18.43 2.36 4.44
N LYS A 282 17.86 2.82 3.33
CA LYS A 282 18.56 2.98 2.06
C LYS A 282 19.34 4.30 1.99
N SER A 283 18.72 5.38 2.44
CA SER A 283 19.28 6.72 2.33
C SER A 283 19.91 7.23 3.63
N GLY A 284 19.55 6.65 4.78
CA GLY A 284 19.91 7.16 6.11
C GLY A 284 19.15 8.43 6.51
N ASN A 285 18.21 8.90 5.70
CA ASN A 285 17.38 10.06 5.95
C ASN A 285 16.06 9.68 6.64
N PRO A 286 15.29 10.63 7.16
CA PRO A 286 13.96 10.34 7.71
C PRO A 286 13.08 9.62 6.67
N LEU A 287 12.34 8.58 7.09
CA LEU A 287 11.43 7.86 6.21
C LEU A 287 10.34 8.77 5.63
N MET A 288 9.95 9.80 6.37
CA MET A 288 8.99 10.82 5.93
C MET A 288 9.44 11.58 4.68
N ASP A 289 10.74 11.66 4.39
CA ASP A 289 11.25 12.33 3.17
C ASP A 289 10.77 11.66 1.88
N ARG A 290 10.33 10.39 1.94
CA ARG A 290 9.71 9.67 0.83
C ARG A 290 8.29 9.19 1.11
N THR A 291 7.64 9.77 2.13
CA THR A 291 6.33 9.31 2.60
C THR A 291 5.35 10.48 2.70
N THR A 292 4.10 10.20 2.36
CA THR A 292 2.95 11.07 2.67
C THR A 292 1.96 10.27 3.50
N LEU A 293 1.45 10.86 4.57
CA LEU A 293 0.45 10.26 5.44
C LEU A 293 -0.91 10.95 5.21
N ILE A 294 -1.95 10.13 5.07
CA ILE A 294 -3.34 10.59 5.07
C ILE A 294 -3.99 10.01 6.31
N ALA A 295 -4.37 10.87 7.23
CA ALA A 295 -4.94 10.48 8.52
C ALA A 295 -6.42 10.90 8.57
N ASN A 296 -7.31 9.93 8.43
CA ASN A 296 -8.73 10.09 8.70
C ASN A 296 -9.14 9.12 9.81
N THR A 297 -9.29 9.62 11.03
CA THR A 297 -9.63 8.80 12.19
C THR A 297 -11.12 8.49 12.26
N SER A 298 -11.50 7.50 13.08
CA SER A 298 -12.88 7.01 13.20
C SER A 298 -13.88 8.06 13.70
N ASN A 299 -13.40 9.12 14.38
CA ASN A 299 -14.23 10.23 14.85
C ASN A 299 -14.32 11.40 13.86
N MET A 300 -13.60 11.35 12.75
CA MET A 300 -13.72 12.33 11.67
C MET A 300 -14.96 12.04 10.78
N PRO A 301 -15.44 13.02 10.02
CA PRO A 301 -16.61 12.86 9.17
C PRO A 301 -16.53 11.70 8.19
N VAL A 302 -17.65 10.98 8.04
CA VAL A 302 -17.76 9.76 7.21
C VAL A 302 -17.43 10.03 5.74
N ALA A 303 -17.92 11.14 5.19
CA ALA A 303 -17.67 11.50 3.80
C ALA A 303 -16.17 11.75 3.53
N ALA A 304 -15.45 12.39 4.47
CA ALA A 304 -14.01 12.57 4.37
C ALA A 304 -13.25 11.22 4.45
N ARG A 305 -13.77 10.27 5.25
CA ARG A 305 -13.23 8.90 5.29
C ARG A 305 -13.39 8.21 3.95
N GLU A 306 -14.54 8.33 3.30
CA GLU A 306 -14.77 7.78 1.97
C GLU A 306 -13.82 8.40 0.93
N ALA A 307 -13.59 9.71 0.98
CA ALA A 307 -12.72 10.41 0.05
C ALA A 307 -11.23 10.10 0.25
N SER A 308 -10.78 9.78 1.46
CA SER A 308 -9.37 9.60 1.82
C SER A 308 -8.63 8.60 0.93
N ILE A 309 -9.30 7.52 0.55
CA ILE A 309 -8.76 6.48 -0.34
C ILE A 309 -8.44 7.06 -1.72
N TYR A 310 -9.34 7.86 -2.28
CA TYR A 310 -9.15 8.48 -3.61
C TYR A 310 -8.10 9.59 -3.59
N THR A 311 -8.03 10.34 -2.50
CA THR A 311 -6.97 11.32 -2.28
C THR A 311 -5.60 10.65 -2.34
N GLY A 312 -5.40 9.58 -1.58
CA GLY A 312 -4.14 8.83 -1.60
C GLY A 312 -3.80 8.22 -2.96
N LEU A 313 -4.81 7.67 -3.65
CA LEU A 313 -4.62 7.15 -5.01
C LEU A 313 -4.15 8.23 -5.98
N THR A 314 -4.76 9.41 -5.94
CA THR A 314 -4.40 10.50 -6.86
C THR A 314 -3.00 11.03 -6.60
N LEU A 315 -2.59 11.16 -5.34
CA LEU A 315 -1.22 11.52 -4.99
C LEU A 315 -0.23 10.46 -5.47
N ALA A 316 -0.54 9.18 -5.30
CA ALA A 316 0.30 8.09 -5.77
C ALA A 316 0.46 8.08 -7.31
N GLU A 317 -0.64 8.26 -8.04
CA GLU A 317 -0.61 8.33 -9.50
C GLU A 317 0.19 9.53 -10.02
N TYR A 318 0.16 10.65 -9.29
CA TYR A 318 0.95 11.83 -9.66
C TYR A 318 2.46 11.56 -9.58
N TYR A 319 2.94 10.91 -8.52
CA TYR A 319 4.35 10.52 -8.42
C TYR A 319 4.71 9.38 -9.40
N ARG A 320 3.78 8.45 -9.66
CA ARG A 320 3.95 7.46 -10.73
C ARG A 320 4.22 8.12 -12.07
N ASP A 321 3.48 9.19 -12.40
CA ASP A 321 3.64 9.92 -13.66
C ASP A 321 5.02 10.58 -13.79
N MET A 322 5.73 10.79 -12.69
CA MET A 322 7.13 11.24 -12.68
C MET A 322 8.14 10.11 -12.93
N GLY A 323 7.68 8.85 -13.01
CA GLY A 323 8.51 7.67 -13.21
C GLY A 323 8.93 6.98 -11.92
N TYR A 324 8.28 7.24 -10.78
CA TYR A 324 8.56 6.58 -9.51
C TYR A 324 7.70 5.33 -9.30
N ASP A 325 8.25 4.39 -8.52
CA ASP A 325 7.52 3.24 -8.00
C ASP A 325 6.89 3.62 -6.65
N VAL A 326 5.57 3.71 -6.62
CA VAL A 326 4.81 4.12 -5.45
C VAL A 326 4.11 2.92 -4.83
N ALA A 327 4.17 2.78 -3.51
CA ALA A 327 3.40 1.80 -2.78
C ALA A 327 2.37 2.49 -1.89
N ILE A 328 1.11 2.07 -1.99
CA ILE A 328 0.01 2.53 -1.14
C ILE A 328 -0.22 1.49 -0.05
N MET A 329 -0.22 1.94 1.20
CA MET A 329 -0.67 1.17 2.36
C MET A 329 -2.00 1.73 2.82
N ALA A 330 -3.09 1.00 2.65
CA ALA A 330 -4.43 1.41 3.09
C ALA A 330 -4.83 0.63 4.36
N ASP A 331 -4.93 1.31 5.47
CA ASP A 331 -5.31 0.74 6.77
C ASP A 331 -6.54 1.48 7.32
N SER A 332 -7.76 0.96 7.23
CA SER A 332 -8.13 -0.29 6.57
C SER A 332 -9.26 -0.07 5.57
N THR A 333 -9.28 -0.89 4.52
CA THR A 333 -10.37 -0.85 3.53
C THR A 333 -11.72 -1.29 4.11
N SER A 334 -11.73 -2.05 5.21
CA SER A 334 -12.95 -2.38 5.95
C SER A 334 -13.63 -1.14 6.51
N ARG A 335 -12.87 -0.19 7.04
CA ARG A 335 -13.40 1.08 7.55
C ARG A 335 -13.92 1.99 6.44
N TRP A 336 -13.29 1.93 5.28
CA TRP A 336 -13.81 2.56 4.08
C TRP A 336 -15.14 1.96 3.64
N ALA A 337 -15.27 0.62 3.63
CA ALA A 337 -16.52 -0.06 3.34
C ALA A 337 -17.63 0.29 4.36
N GLU A 338 -17.28 0.40 5.66
CA GLU A 338 -18.22 0.89 6.68
C GLU A 338 -18.69 2.31 6.39
N ALA A 339 -17.82 3.20 5.91
CA ALA A 339 -18.22 4.54 5.48
C ALA A 339 -19.21 4.50 4.31
N LEU A 340 -18.98 3.64 3.32
CA LEU A 340 -19.93 3.42 2.22
C LEU A 340 -21.28 2.92 2.73
N ARG A 341 -21.28 1.99 3.69
CA ARG A 341 -22.50 1.45 4.31
C ARG A 341 -23.26 2.55 5.06
N GLU A 342 -22.57 3.40 5.82
CA GLU A 342 -23.22 4.49 6.53
C GLU A 342 -23.84 5.52 5.57
N LEU A 343 -23.10 5.92 4.53
CA LEU A 343 -23.59 6.86 3.52
C LEU A 343 -24.80 6.29 2.77
N SER A 344 -24.74 5.03 2.32
CA SER A 344 -25.89 4.40 1.63
C SER A 344 -27.13 4.28 2.53
N GLY A 345 -26.93 4.01 3.82
CA GLY A 345 -28.02 4.01 4.80
C GLY A 345 -28.67 5.40 4.97
N ARG A 346 -27.88 6.48 4.94
CA ARG A 346 -28.39 7.86 4.97
C ARG A 346 -29.12 8.26 3.69
N LEU A 347 -28.73 7.65 2.58
CA LEU A 347 -29.37 7.85 1.27
C LEU A 347 -30.62 6.97 1.10
N GLU A 348 -30.94 6.13 2.10
CA GLU A 348 -32.08 5.18 2.04
C GLU A 348 -31.98 4.20 0.85
N GLU A 349 -30.73 3.87 0.43
CA GLU A 349 -30.49 2.89 -0.63
C GLU A 349 -30.82 1.49 -0.12
N MET A 350 -31.26 0.61 -1.02
CA MET A 350 -31.55 -0.79 -0.66
C MET A 350 -30.26 -1.49 -0.27
N PRO A 351 -30.15 -2.02 0.96
CA PRO A 351 -28.97 -2.73 1.39
C PRO A 351 -28.85 -4.10 0.72
N ALA A 352 -27.62 -4.52 0.44
CA ALA A 352 -27.28 -5.88 0.05
C ALA A 352 -26.80 -6.69 1.28
N GLU A 353 -25.89 -7.63 1.07
CA GLU A 353 -25.36 -8.53 2.10
C GLU A 353 -24.77 -7.74 3.29
N GLU A 354 -25.14 -8.13 4.50
CA GLU A 354 -24.73 -7.50 5.78
C GLU A 354 -24.93 -5.97 5.86
N GLY A 355 -25.86 -5.43 5.09
CA GLY A 355 -26.19 -4.01 5.07
C GLY A 355 -25.24 -3.15 4.25
N PHE A 356 -24.29 -3.74 3.53
CA PHE A 356 -23.43 -3.01 2.59
C PHE A 356 -24.22 -2.61 1.33
N PRO A 357 -23.80 -1.52 0.64
CA PRO A 357 -24.42 -1.15 -0.62
C PRO A 357 -24.14 -2.19 -1.71
N ALA A 358 -25.08 -2.36 -2.64
CA ALA A 358 -24.93 -3.31 -3.76
C ALA A 358 -23.71 -3.02 -4.65
N TYR A 359 -23.22 -1.77 -4.64
CA TYR A 359 -22.04 -1.36 -5.40
C TYR A 359 -20.70 -1.51 -4.65
N LEU A 360 -20.66 -2.16 -3.49
CA LEU A 360 -19.40 -2.38 -2.74
C LEU A 360 -18.33 -3.05 -3.61
N ALA A 361 -18.71 -4.11 -4.34
CA ALA A 361 -17.78 -4.83 -5.21
C ALA A 361 -17.20 -3.93 -6.31
N SER A 362 -18.03 -3.12 -6.98
CA SER A 362 -17.55 -2.22 -8.03
C SER A 362 -16.66 -1.09 -7.50
N ARG A 363 -16.93 -0.61 -6.28
CA ARG A 363 -16.04 0.38 -5.63
C ARG A 363 -14.69 -0.20 -5.26
N LEU A 364 -14.64 -1.41 -4.72
CA LEU A 364 -13.39 -2.12 -4.45
C LEU A 364 -12.60 -2.42 -5.73
N SER A 365 -13.29 -2.87 -6.78
CA SER A 365 -12.68 -3.06 -8.10
C SER A 365 -12.03 -1.77 -8.61
N ALA A 366 -12.79 -0.68 -8.63
CA ALA A 366 -12.30 0.62 -9.10
C ALA A 366 -11.09 1.12 -8.29
N PHE A 367 -11.04 0.83 -7.01
CA PHE A 367 -9.89 1.14 -6.16
C PHE A 367 -8.65 0.35 -6.57
N TYR A 368 -8.74 -0.97 -6.63
CA TYR A 368 -7.60 -1.83 -6.95
C TYR A 368 -7.17 -1.75 -8.43
N GLU A 369 -8.09 -1.43 -9.35
CA GLU A 369 -7.77 -1.25 -10.77
C GLU A 369 -6.87 -0.04 -11.06
N ARG A 370 -6.78 0.91 -10.14
CA ARG A 370 -5.85 2.05 -10.26
C ARG A 370 -4.39 1.66 -9.99
N ALA A 371 -4.12 0.49 -9.44
CA ALA A 371 -2.78 -0.08 -9.37
C ALA A 371 -2.32 -0.54 -10.76
N GLY A 372 -1.03 -0.46 -11.00
CA GLY A 372 -0.43 -1.00 -12.23
C GLY A 372 0.95 -0.46 -12.49
N MET A 373 1.68 -1.15 -13.35
CA MET A 373 2.90 -0.69 -13.98
C MET A 373 2.51 0.02 -15.28
N MET A 374 2.84 1.31 -15.39
CA MET A 374 2.34 2.17 -16.46
C MET A 374 3.46 2.79 -17.27
N HIS A 375 3.24 2.89 -18.58
CA HIS A 375 4.00 3.79 -19.44
C HIS A 375 3.33 5.16 -19.41
N ASN A 376 4.02 6.14 -18.83
CA ASN A 376 3.49 7.48 -18.58
C ASN A 376 3.46 8.32 -19.86
N LEU A 377 2.69 9.41 -19.86
CA LEU A 377 2.57 10.32 -21.00
C LEU A 377 3.92 10.94 -21.43
N ASN A 378 4.85 11.11 -20.51
CA ASN A 378 6.20 11.63 -20.76
C ASN A 378 7.21 10.56 -21.20
N GLY A 379 6.77 9.34 -21.46
CA GLY A 379 7.64 8.24 -21.89
C GLY A 379 8.44 7.57 -20.77
N THR A 380 8.25 7.93 -19.51
CA THR A 380 8.82 7.22 -18.36
C THR A 380 7.93 6.07 -17.92
N ASP A 381 8.50 5.10 -17.21
CA ASP A 381 7.76 4.02 -16.59
C ASP A 381 7.66 4.25 -15.09
N GLY A 382 6.49 3.99 -14.54
CA GLY A 382 6.24 4.12 -13.10
C GLY A 382 5.15 3.16 -12.66
N SER A 383 5.08 2.89 -11.35
CA SER A 383 4.11 1.95 -10.81
C SER A 383 3.37 2.47 -9.59
N VAL A 384 2.15 1.99 -9.41
CA VAL A 384 1.38 2.11 -8.17
C VAL A 384 1.03 0.71 -7.71
N SER A 385 1.58 0.29 -6.58
CA SER A 385 1.25 -0.96 -5.91
C SER A 385 0.30 -0.67 -4.75
N ILE A 386 -0.76 -1.45 -4.58
CA ILE A 386 -1.77 -1.25 -3.52
C ILE A 386 -1.76 -2.43 -2.58
N ILE A 387 -1.55 -2.15 -1.29
CA ILE A 387 -1.61 -3.13 -0.21
C ILE A 387 -2.68 -2.67 0.77
N GLY A 388 -3.84 -3.31 0.72
CA GLY A 388 -4.99 -2.98 1.55
C GLY A 388 -5.10 -3.89 2.77
N ALA A 389 -5.13 -3.33 3.98
CA ALA A 389 -5.50 -4.09 5.17
C ALA A 389 -7.02 -4.30 5.20
N VAL A 390 -7.43 -5.49 5.58
CA VAL A 390 -8.83 -5.84 5.79
C VAL A 390 -9.00 -6.31 7.23
N SER A 391 -10.02 -5.81 7.91
CA SER A 391 -10.29 -6.08 9.32
C SER A 391 -11.62 -6.85 9.49
N PRO A 392 -11.66 -8.14 9.11
CA PRO A 392 -12.88 -8.93 9.23
C PRO A 392 -13.27 -9.11 10.70
N GLN A 393 -14.56 -8.97 11.01
CA GLN A 393 -15.06 -9.16 12.36
C GLN A 393 -14.81 -10.61 12.83
N GLY A 394 -14.31 -10.76 14.04
CA GLY A 394 -13.98 -12.08 14.56
C GLY A 394 -12.81 -12.81 13.86
N GLY A 395 -12.26 -12.24 12.79
CA GLY A 395 -11.28 -12.89 11.91
C GLY A 395 -11.92 -13.85 10.89
N ASP A 396 -13.21 -13.68 10.62
CA ASP A 396 -13.95 -14.48 9.65
C ASP A 396 -13.75 -13.94 8.24
N PHE A 397 -13.01 -14.68 7.41
CA PHE A 397 -12.74 -14.30 6.02
C PHE A 397 -13.93 -14.52 5.08
N SER A 398 -15.07 -15.02 5.56
CA SER A 398 -16.29 -15.17 4.75
C SER A 398 -17.12 -13.89 4.65
N GLU A 399 -16.78 -12.86 5.43
CA GLU A 399 -17.50 -11.59 5.43
C GLU A 399 -17.39 -10.85 4.06
N PRO A 400 -18.39 -9.99 3.71
CA PRO A 400 -18.50 -9.43 2.35
C PRO A 400 -17.30 -8.63 1.87
N VAL A 401 -16.65 -7.83 2.74
CA VAL A 401 -15.52 -6.99 2.33
C VAL A 401 -14.33 -7.85 1.95
N THR A 402 -13.98 -8.86 2.78
CA THR A 402 -12.90 -9.80 2.49
C THR A 402 -13.19 -10.61 1.24
N GLN A 403 -14.41 -11.15 1.09
CA GLN A 403 -14.78 -11.95 -0.07
C GLN A 403 -14.77 -11.15 -1.38
N ASN A 404 -15.25 -9.92 -1.37
CA ASN A 404 -15.17 -9.05 -2.55
C ASN A 404 -13.72 -8.63 -2.83
N THR A 405 -12.93 -8.31 -1.80
CA THR A 405 -11.51 -7.96 -1.98
C THR A 405 -10.73 -9.09 -2.64
N LYS A 406 -10.94 -10.34 -2.23
CA LYS A 406 -10.29 -11.53 -2.84
C LYS A 406 -10.50 -11.65 -4.36
N ARG A 407 -11.57 -11.09 -4.89
CA ARG A 407 -11.84 -11.13 -6.35
C ARG A 407 -10.97 -10.18 -7.15
N PHE A 408 -10.44 -9.13 -6.52
CA PHE A 408 -9.74 -8.04 -7.21
C PHE A 408 -8.25 -7.98 -6.90
N VAL A 409 -7.81 -8.59 -5.79
CA VAL A 409 -6.39 -8.68 -5.47
C VAL A 409 -5.79 -9.96 -5.99
N ARG A 410 -4.53 -9.90 -6.43
CA ARG A 410 -3.78 -11.08 -6.88
C ARG A 410 -2.90 -11.68 -5.77
N CYS A 411 -2.69 -10.96 -4.67
CA CYS A 411 -2.04 -11.47 -3.46
C CYS A 411 -3.00 -11.42 -2.27
N PHE A 412 -3.03 -12.51 -1.52
CA PHE A 412 -3.79 -12.63 -0.28
C PHE A 412 -2.87 -13.11 0.83
N TRP A 413 -2.60 -12.26 1.82
CA TRP A 413 -1.72 -12.55 2.96
C TRP A 413 -2.56 -12.68 4.23
N GLY A 414 -3.21 -13.82 4.38
CA GLY A 414 -4.12 -14.09 5.49
C GLY A 414 -3.40 -14.20 6.83
N LEU A 415 -3.70 -13.30 7.75
CA LEU A 415 -3.15 -13.33 9.11
C LEU A 415 -3.96 -14.27 10.00
N ASP A 416 -3.26 -15.13 10.72
CA ASP A 416 -3.83 -16.14 11.59
C ASP A 416 -3.64 -15.80 13.06
N LYS A 417 -4.72 -15.91 13.85
CA LYS A 417 -4.70 -15.63 15.28
C LYS A 417 -3.87 -16.65 16.06
N SER A 418 -3.87 -17.91 15.67
CA SER A 418 -3.12 -18.95 16.36
C SER A 418 -1.62 -18.74 16.25
N LEU A 419 -1.15 -18.31 15.06
CA LEU A 419 0.24 -17.91 14.83
C LEU A 419 0.61 -16.68 15.65
N ALA A 420 -0.25 -15.68 15.71
CA ALA A 420 -0.01 -14.48 16.53
C ALA A 420 0.06 -14.80 18.03
N TYR A 421 -0.82 -15.66 18.55
CA TYR A 421 -0.78 -16.13 19.93
C TYR A 421 0.47 -16.97 20.24
N ALA A 422 0.94 -17.74 19.26
CA ALA A 422 2.21 -18.47 19.34
C ALA A 422 3.45 -17.57 19.17
N ARG A 423 3.26 -16.25 19.02
CA ARG A 423 4.32 -15.27 18.72
C ARG A 423 5.12 -15.59 17.46
N HIS A 424 4.48 -16.24 16.50
CA HIS A 424 5.03 -16.45 15.17
C HIS A 424 4.67 -15.25 14.28
N PHE A 425 5.64 -14.38 14.04
CA PHE A 425 5.48 -13.18 13.21
C PHE A 425 6.43 -13.22 12.01
N PRO A 426 6.02 -12.70 10.83
CA PRO A 426 4.65 -12.29 10.49
C PRO A 426 3.65 -13.46 10.65
N ALA A 427 2.46 -13.16 11.17
CA ALA A 427 1.45 -14.19 11.42
C ALA A 427 0.68 -14.61 10.13
N ILE A 428 1.35 -14.57 9.00
CA ILE A 428 0.80 -14.93 7.68
C ILE A 428 0.74 -16.44 7.58
N HIS A 429 -0.47 -16.96 7.39
CA HIS A 429 -0.67 -18.41 7.31
C HIS A 429 -0.39 -18.91 5.88
N TRP A 430 0.61 -19.80 5.76
CA TRP A 430 1.14 -20.27 4.48
C TRP A 430 0.20 -21.16 3.67
N LEU A 431 -0.82 -21.78 4.29
CA LEU A 431 -1.80 -22.60 3.57
C LEU A 431 -3.03 -21.83 3.11
N THR A 432 -3.35 -20.70 3.74
CA THR A 432 -4.51 -19.87 3.39
C THR A 432 -4.14 -18.68 2.51
N SER A 433 -2.87 -18.33 2.48
CA SER A 433 -2.34 -17.23 1.67
C SER A 433 -1.97 -17.71 0.25
N TYR A 434 -1.99 -16.79 -0.70
CA TYR A 434 -1.60 -17.07 -2.08
C TYR A 434 -1.05 -15.83 -2.78
N SER A 435 -0.31 -16.05 -3.86
CA SER A 435 0.06 -15.05 -4.86
C SER A 435 -0.12 -15.61 -6.25
N GLU A 436 -0.84 -14.90 -7.09
CA GLU A 436 -1.01 -15.21 -8.51
C GLU A 436 0.13 -14.64 -9.38
N TYR A 437 1.03 -13.84 -8.79
CA TYR A 437 2.15 -13.23 -9.52
C TYR A 437 3.34 -14.18 -9.73
N LEU A 438 3.41 -15.31 -9.05
CA LEU A 438 4.59 -16.17 -9.05
C LEU A 438 5.06 -16.57 -10.45
N LEU A 439 4.12 -16.92 -11.34
CA LEU A 439 4.43 -17.30 -12.72
C LEU A 439 4.90 -16.10 -13.56
N ASP A 440 4.28 -14.96 -13.37
CA ASP A 440 4.64 -13.72 -14.08
C ASP A 440 6.03 -13.21 -13.66
N LEU A 441 6.42 -13.44 -12.39
CA LEU A 441 7.68 -13.03 -11.80
C LEU A 441 8.80 -14.06 -11.97
N ALA A 442 8.49 -15.30 -12.33
CA ALA A 442 9.48 -16.37 -12.45
C ALA A 442 10.65 -16.03 -13.42
N PRO A 443 10.45 -15.42 -14.59
CA PRO A 443 11.54 -15.00 -15.45
C PRO A 443 12.51 -14.03 -14.76
N TRP A 444 11.98 -13.08 -14.01
CA TRP A 444 12.79 -12.12 -13.26
C TRP A 444 13.64 -12.80 -12.17
N TYR A 445 13.05 -13.70 -11.39
CA TYR A 445 13.79 -14.46 -10.38
C TYR A 445 14.87 -15.34 -11.00
N ASN A 446 14.59 -15.96 -12.14
CA ASN A 446 15.56 -16.80 -12.85
C ASN A 446 16.78 -16.01 -13.32
N GLU A 447 16.57 -14.78 -13.76
CA GLU A 447 17.63 -13.90 -14.26
C GLU A 447 18.42 -13.23 -13.13
N HIS A 448 17.74 -12.75 -12.08
CA HIS A 448 18.34 -11.88 -11.06
C HIS A 448 18.75 -12.61 -9.78
N VAL A 449 18.22 -13.81 -9.52
CA VAL A 449 18.54 -14.57 -8.31
C VAL A 449 19.09 -15.94 -8.67
N SER A 450 18.26 -16.85 -9.16
CA SER A 450 18.66 -18.20 -9.58
C SER A 450 17.53 -18.89 -10.36
N PRO A 451 17.87 -19.68 -11.38
CA PRO A 451 16.90 -20.55 -12.07
C PRO A 451 16.20 -21.58 -11.16
N LYS A 452 16.76 -21.84 -9.97
CA LYS A 452 16.22 -22.79 -8.98
C LYS A 452 15.27 -22.10 -7.96
N PHE A 453 15.12 -20.78 -7.99
CA PHE A 453 14.40 -20.03 -6.96
C PHE A 453 12.96 -20.53 -6.80
N VAL A 454 12.22 -20.59 -7.90
CA VAL A 454 10.80 -21.02 -7.90
C VAL A 454 10.67 -22.49 -7.54
N ASP A 455 11.59 -23.33 -8.01
CA ASP A 455 11.58 -24.76 -7.69
C ASP A 455 11.83 -25.00 -6.18
N TYR A 456 12.79 -24.32 -5.59
CA TYR A 456 13.07 -24.42 -4.15
C TYR A 456 11.88 -23.93 -3.32
N ARG A 457 11.29 -22.80 -3.70
CA ARG A 457 10.04 -22.32 -3.09
C ARG A 457 8.94 -23.38 -3.13
N ASN A 458 8.74 -24.03 -4.28
CA ASN A 458 7.70 -25.05 -4.45
C ASN A 458 7.97 -26.28 -3.60
N GLN A 459 9.23 -26.70 -3.46
CA GLN A 459 9.62 -27.80 -2.59
C GLN A 459 9.31 -27.49 -1.12
N LEU A 460 9.64 -26.27 -0.63
CA LEU A 460 9.30 -25.86 0.74
C LEU A 460 7.78 -25.86 0.97
N MET A 461 7.00 -25.36 0.01
CA MET A 461 5.53 -25.37 0.12
C MET A 461 4.96 -26.78 0.10
N ALA A 462 5.54 -27.69 -0.67
CA ALA A 462 5.13 -29.10 -0.69
C ALA A 462 5.35 -29.77 0.68
N LEU A 463 6.48 -29.48 1.33
CA LEU A 463 6.77 -29.99 2.68
C LEU A 463 5.79 -29.44 3.74
N LEU A 464 5.45 -28.15 3.66
CA LEU A 464 4.47 -27.53 4.57
C LEU A 464 3.04 -28.11 4.35
N ASN A 465 2.66 -28.39 3.11
CA ASN A 465 1.39 -29.05 2.81
C ASN A 465 1.36 -30.50 3.35
N GLN A 466 2.45 -31.25 3.19
CA GLN A 466 2.59 -32.59 3.75
C GLN A 466 2.52 -32.58 5.28
N GLU A 467 3.21 -31.62 5.94
CA GLU A 467 3.10 -31.44 7.38
C GLU A 467 1.64 -31.27 7.82
N SER A 468 0.88 -30.42 7.14
CA SER A 468 -0.53 -30.17 7.50
C SER A 468 -1.34 -31.47 7.48
N SER A 469 -1.19 -32.28 6.44
CA SER A 469 -1.89 -33.58 6.34
C SER A 469 -1.44 -34.57 7.43
N LEU A 470 -0.13 -34.60 7.73
CA LEU A 470 0.40 -35.45 8.79
C LEU A 470 -0.06 -35.00 10.19
N MET A 471 -0.17 -33.70 10.41
CA MET A 471 -0.65 -33.17 11.69
C MET A 471 -2.09 -33.53 12.00
N GLU A 472 -2.93 -33.74 11.01
CA GLU A 472 -4.29 -34.28 11.20
C GLU A 472 -4.23 -35.74 11.74
N ILE A 473 -3.32 -36.54 11.21
CA ILE A 473 -3.08 -37.91 11.69
C ILE A 473 -2.51 -37.87 13.12
N VAL A 474 -1.50 -37.02 13.36
CA VAL A 474 -0.86 -36.88 14.69
C VAL A 474 -1.87 -36.50 15.77
N LYS A 475 -2.83 -35.63 15.47
CA LYS A 475 -3.90 -35.26 16.42
C LYS A 475 -4.79 -36.44 16.84
N LEU A 476 -4.94 -37.44 15.95
CA LEU A 476 -5.81 -38.57 16.20
C LEU A 476 -5.09 -39.75 16.91
N ILE A 477 -3.86 -40.05 16.52
CA ILE A 477 -3.15 -41.26 16.97
C ILE A 477 -1.77 -41.00 17.60
N GLY A 478 -1.31 -39.76 17.66
CA GLY A 478 0.02 -39.37 18.16
C GLY A 478 1.12 -39.45 17.10
N SER A 479 2.24 -38.78 17.36
CA SER A 479 3.40 -38.71 16.45
C SER A 479 4.21 -40.03 16.40
N ASP A 480 4.15 -40.84 17.48
CA ASP A 480 5.03 -41.98 17.64
C ASP A 480 4.73 -43.11 16.64
N VAL A 481 3.50 -43.15 16.13
CA VAL A 481 3.02 -44.14 15.16
C VAL A 481 3.49 -43.86 13.72
N LEU A 482 3.94 -42.63 13.44
CA LEU A 482 4.39 -42.26 12.10
C LEU A 482 5.69 -42.96 11.73
N PRO A 483 5.86 -43.40 10.45
CA PRO A 483 7.14 -43.82 9.91
C PRO A 483 8.20 -42.69 9.99
N ASP A 484 9.47 -43.05 10.02
CA ASP A 484 10.56 -42.08 10.20
C ASP A 484 10.69 -41.08 9.06
N ASP A 485 10.36 -41.44 7.83
CA ASP A 485 10.29 -40.54 6.69
C ASP A 485 9.22 -39.44 6.87
N GLN A 486 8.08 -39.78 7.45
CA GLN A 486 7.03 -38.81 7.77
C GLN A 486 7.40 -37.93 9.00
N LYS A 487 8.05 -38.52 10.01
CA LYS A 487 8.60 -37.75 11.14
C LYS A 487 9.66 -36.75 10.66
N LEU A 488 10.48 -37.11 9.67
CA LEU A 488 11.44 -36.20 9.05
C LEU A 488 10.74 -34.99 8.41
N VAL A 489 9.63 -35.20 7.69
CA VAL A 489 8.84 -34.10 7.12
C VAL A 489 8.39 -33.13 8.21
N LEU A 490 7.92 -33.63 9.37
CA LEU A 490 7.52 -32.79 10.50
C LEU A 490 8.70 -31.96 11.06
N GLU A 491 9.90 -32.55 11.18
CA GLU A 491 11.08 -31.83 11.68
C GLU A 491 11.55 -30.78 10.67
N ILE A 492 11.60 -31.08 9.38
CA ILE A 492 11.99 -30.12 8.34
C ILE A 492 10.94 -29.00 8.21
N ALA A 493 9.65 -29.32 8.30
CA ALA A 493 8.60 -28.30 8.34
C ALA A 493 8.74 -27.36 9.54
N LYS A 494 9.16 -27.88 10.71
CA LYS A 494 9.51 -27.05 11.88
C LYS A 494 10.69 -26.12 11.56
N VAL A 495 11.75 -26.61 10.88
CA VAL A 495 12.88 -25.78 10.44
C VAL A 495 12.41 -24.69 9.49
N ILE A 496 11.54 -24.99 8.52
CA ILE A 496 10.97 -24.02 7.59
C ILE A 496 10.18 -22.95 8.36
N ARG A 497 9.29 -23.36 9.25
CA ARG A 497 8.44 -22.42 10.01
C ARG A 497 9.24 -21.49 10.91
N LEU A 498 10.15 -22.04 11.71
CA LEU A 498 10.90 -21.28 12.72
C LEU A 498 12.17 -20.63 12.14
N GLY A 499 12.82 -21.26 11.19
CA GLY A 499 14.08 -20.76 10.59
C GLY A 499 13.86 -19.82 9.41
N PHE A 500 12.81 -20.05 8.61
CA PHE A 500 12.59 -19.29 7.38
C PHE A 500 11.36 -18.38 7.42
N LEU A 501 10.19 -18.90 7.79
CA LEU A 501 8.93 -18.12 7.77
C LEU A 501 8.84 -17.13 8.93
N GLN A 502 9.28 -17.52 10.12
CA GLN A 502 9.32 -16.62 11.26
C GLN A 502 10.47 -15.63 11.10
N GLN A 503 10.16 -14.34 11.19
CA GLN A 503 11.10 -13.24 11.00
C GLN A 503 10.97 -12.21 12.11
N ASN A 504 12.10 -11.82 12.71
CA ASN A 504 12.12 -10.89 13.83
C ASN A 504 12.33 -9.44 13.34
N ALA A 505 11.29 -8.63 13.44
CA ALA A 505 11.31 -7.22 13.02
C ALA A 505 12.28 -6.33 13.84
N PHE A 506 12.76 -6.80 14.99
CA PHE A 506 13.63 -6.04 15.88
C PHE A 506 15.10 -6.47 15.83
N HIS A 507 15.42 -7.53 15.09
CA HIS A 507 16.81 -7.99 14.94
C HIS A 507 17.42 -7.39 13.66
N ALA A 508 18.63 -6.82 13.78
CA ALA A 508 19.28 -6.10 12.68
C ALA A 508 19.42 -6.93 11.39
N ASP A 509 19.83 -8.20 11.52
CA ASP A 509 20.07 -9.10 10.38
C ASP A 509 18.85 -9.91 9.95
N ASP A 510 17.72 -9.79 10.66
CA ASP A 510 16.50 -10.54 10.39
C ASP A 510 15.31 -9.64 10.00
N THR A 511 15.32 -8.34 10.36
CA THR A 511 14.21 -7.42 10.05
C THR A 511 14.01 -7.20 8.55
N CYS A 512 15.10 -7.24 7.77
CA CYS A 512 15.09 -7.17 6.31
C CYS A 512 16.15 -8.12 5.75
N VAL A 513 15.75 -8.99 4.86
CA VAL A 513 16.63 -10.04 4.32
C VAL A 513 16.69 -9.93 2.80
N SER A 514 17.90 -9.89 2.23
CA SER A 514 18.09 -9.84 0.78
C SER A 514 17.60 -11.12 0.09
N LEU A 515 17.18 -11.02 -1.16
CA LEU A 515 16.74 -12.19 -1.95
C LEU A 515 17.84 -13.25 -2.07
N GLU A 516 19.11 -12.83 -2.16
CA GLU A 516 20.24 -13.76 -2.21
C GLU A 516 20.34 -14.59 -0.92
N LYS A 517 20.23 -13.94 0.25
CA LYS A 517 20.19 -14.65 1.54
C LYS A 517 18.98 -15.56 1.65
N GLN A 518 17.80 -15.09 1.23
CA GLN A 518 16.59 -15.90 1.20
C GLN A 518 16.77 -17.16 0.35
N PHE A 519 17.33 -17.03 -0.84
CA PHE A 519 17.60 -18.17 -1.72
C PHE A 519 18.57 -19.17 -1.11
N LYS A 520 19.70 -18.71 -0.58
CA LYS A 520 20.68 -19.56 0.10
C LYS A 520 20.12 -20.25 1.34
N MET A 521 19.27 -19.59 2.11
CA MET A 521 18.57 -20.22 3.24
C MET A 521 17.65 -21.37 2.78
N MET A 522 16.91 -21.19 1.68
CA MET A 522 16.13 -22.29 1.10
C MET A 522 17.02 -23.45 0.67
N GLU A 523 18.15 -23.16 0.04
CA GLU A 523 19.13 -24.16 -0.38
C GLU A 523 19.64 -24.99 0.80
N VAL A 524 20.04 -24.35 1.88
CA VAL A 524 20.53 -25.02 3.09
C VAL A 524 19.44 -25.93 3.69
N ILE A 525 18.21 -25.46 3.81
CA ILE A 525 17.08 -26.24 4.35
C ILE A 525 16.78 -27.47 3.48
N LEU A 526 16.73 -27.29 2.17
CA LEU A 526 16.47 -28.40 1.24
C LEU A 526 17.64 -29.38 1.20
N TYR A 527 18.88 -28.90 1.33
CA TYR A 527 20.05 -29.76 1.42
C TYR A 527 20.03 -30.62 2.68
N LEU A 528 19.69 -30.01 3.83
CA LEU A 528 19.48 -30.77 5.08
C LEU A 528 18.41 -31.84 4.90
N TYR A 529 17.28 -31.51 4.26
CA TYR A 529 16.22 -32.48 3.98
C TYR A 529 16.71 -33.65 3.11
N GLN A 530 17.42 -33.37 2.03
CA GLN A 530 17.93 -34.39 1.10
C GLN A 530 18.92 -35.34 1.81
N LYS A 531 19.88 -34.80 2.57
CA LYS A 531 20.86 -35.60 3.33
C LYS A 531 20.19 -36.43 4.43
N SER A 532 19.28 -35.86 5.18
CA SER A 532 18.53 -36.56 6.22
C SER A 532 17.66 -37.67 5.62
N LYS A 533 16.99 -37.42 4.47
CA LYS A 533 16.19 -38.41 3.77
C LYS A 533 17.04 -39.59 3.27
N ALA A 534 18.25 -39.32 2.78
CA ALA A 534 19.18 -40.39 2.38
C ALA A 534 19.53 -41.31 3.56
N LEU A 535 19.81 -40.75 4.75
CA LEU A 535 20.07 -41.52 5.97
C LEU A 535 18.88 -42.37 6.40
N ILE A 536 17.66 -41.81 6.37
CA ILE A 536 16.44 -42.57 6.70
C ILE A 536 16.20 -43.73 5.69
N THR A 537 16.48 -43.52 4.42
CA THR A 537 16.38 -44.58 3.39
C THR A 537 17.38 -45.72 3.67
N LEU A 538 18.46 -45.46 4.36
CA LEU A 538 19.41 -46.47 4.86
C LEU A 538 19.01 -47.05 6.22
N ASN A 539 17.74 -46.88 6.64
CA ASN A 539 17.15 -47.32 7.91
C ASN A 539 17.76 -46.68 9.18
N MET A 540 18.32 -45.48 9.07
CA MET A 540 18.71 -44.72 10.24
C MET A 540 17.46 -44.08 10.89
N PRO A 541 17.17 -44.36 12.19
CA PRO A 541 16.02 -43.78 12.85
C PRO A 541 16.14 -42.26 12.97
N ILE A 542 15.03 -41.52 12.87
CA ILE A 542 14.99 -40.07 13.05
C ILE A 542 15.51 -39.63 14.43
N SER A 543 15.36 -40.47 15.47
CA SER A 543 15.89 -40.19 16.81
C SER A 543 17.39 -40.00 16.81
N VAL A 544 18.14 -40.78 16.04
CA VAL A 544 19.61 -40.67 15.91
C VAL A 544 19.97 -39.35 15.22
N LEU A 545 19.22 -38.95 14.19
CA LEU A 545 19.47 -37.68 13.50
C LEU A 545 19.22 -36.48 14.44
N LYS A 546 18.29 -36.62 15.36
CA LYS A 546 17.92 -35.54 16.33
C LYS A 546 18.87 -35.45 17.52
N GLU A 547 19.73 -36.43 17.76
CA GLU A 547 20.80 -36.31 18.76
C GLU A 547 21.86 -35.26 18.39
N GLU A 548 21.97 -34.96 17.10
CA GLU A 548 22.84 -33.90 16.59
C GLU A 548 22.06 -32.58 16.46
N ASP A 549 22.66 -31.47 16.88
CA ASP A 549 22.01 -30.14 16.93
C ASP A 549 21.86 -29.47 15.55
N ILE A 550 21.95 -30.22 14.45
CA ILE A 550 22.01 -29.65 13.08
C ILE A 550 20.70 -28.95 12.70
N PHE A 551 19.53 -29.47 13.14
CA PHE A 551 18.23 -28.86 12.85
C PHE A 551 18.10 -27.50 13.54
N GLU A 552 18.46 -27.43 14.83
CA GLU A 552 18.47 -26.20 15.63
C GLU A 552 19.48 -25.18 15.08
N LYS A 553 20.64 -25.67 14.64
CA LYS A 553 21.67 -24.84 14.01
C LYS A 553 21.16 -24.19 12.72
N VAL A 554 20.43 -24.93 11.87
CA VAL A 554 19.82 -24.39 10.65
C VAL A 554 18.70 -23.40 10.97
N ILE A 555 17.91 -23.61 12.03
CA ILE A 555 16.93 -22.64 12.49
C ILE A 555 17.58 -21.30 12.91
N ALA A 556 18.77 -21.36 13.49
CA ALA A 556 19.51 -20.18 13.98
C ALA A 556 20.15 -19.34 12.86
N ILE A 557 20.25 -19.83 11.63
CA ILE A 557 20.86 -19.12 10.47
C ILE A 557 20.37 -17.66 10.36
N LYS A 558 19.08 -17.43 10.60
CA LYS A 558 18.47 -16.10 10.50
C LYS A 558 19.12 -15.06 11.42
N TYR A 559 19.75 -15.49 12.51
CA TYR A 559 20.47 -14.64 13.46
C TYR A 559 21.99 -14.75 13.33
N ASP A 560 22.48 -15.96 13.07
CA ASP A 560 23.92 -16.26 13.10
C ASP A 560 24.64 -15.81 11.84
N VAL A 561 23.91 -15.62 10.73
CA VAL A 561 24.49 -15.17 9.46
C VAL A 561 24.12 -13.70 9.23
N PRO A 562 25.08 -12.77 9.36
CA PRO A 562 24.86 -11.36 9.03
C PRO A 562 24.50 -11.15 7.55
N ASN A 563 23.77 -10.08 7.25
CA ASN A 563 23.38 -9.76 5.88
C ASN A 563 24.56 -9.38 4.97
N ASP A 564 25.68 -8.94 5.54
CA ASP A 564 26.91 -8.55 4.83
C ASP A 564 27.91 -9.71 4.63
N ASN A 565 27.66 -10.88 5.22
CA ASN A 565 28.57 -12.02 5.14
C ASN A 565 27.83 -13.34 4.80
N LEU A 566 27.33 -13.43 3.59
CA LEU A 566 26.59 -14.60 3.11
C LEU A 566 27.47 -15.83 2.85
N GLN A 567 28.80 -15.69 2.84
CA GLN A 567 29.74 -16.83 2.68
C GLN A 567 29.63 -17.81 3.87
N LEU A 568 29.19 -17.34 5.03
CA LEU A 568 28.93 -18.23 6.17
C LEU A 568 27.89 -19.31 5.88
N LEU A 569 26.97 -19.09 4.92
CA LEU A 569 25.99 -20.10 4.51
C LEU A 569 26.62 -21.31 3.84
N ASP A 570 27.76 -21.15 3.18
CA ASP A 570 28.50 -22.26 2.58
C ASP A 570 29.09 -23.19 3.68
N GLN A 571 29.41 -22.63 4.85
CA GLN A 571 29.82 -23.42 6.01
C GLN A 571 28.69 -24.33 6.53
N TYR A 572 27.45 -23.88 6.48
CA TYR A 572 26.30 -24.72 6.87
C TYR A 572 26.11 -25.92 5.94
N LEU A 573 26.39 -25.78 4.64
CA LEU A 573 26.37 -26.91 3.72
C LEU A 573 27.46 -27.93 4.09
N ALA A 574 28.69 -27.48 4.41
CA ALA A 574 29.75 -28.33 4.87
C ALA A 574 29.45 -29.00 6.22
N ASP A 575 28.80 -28.28 7.14
CA ASP A 575 28.36 -28.84 8.43
C ASP A 575 27.32 -29.95 8.25
N ILE A 576 26.41 -29.81 7.26
CA ILE A 576 25.41 -30.83 6.91
C ILE A 576 26.11 -32.07 6.31
N ASP A 577 27.13 -31.90 5.47
CA ASP A 577 27.92 -33.02 4.96
C ASP A 577 28.65 -33.73 6.09
N ALA A 578 29.30 -33.00 6.98
CA ALA A 578 29.98 -33.56 8.14
C ALA A 578 29.01 -34.29 9.09
N PHE A 579 27.78 -33.76 9.27
CA PHE A 579 26.72 -34.43 9.98
C PHE A 579 26.34 -35.76 9.33
N HIS A 580 26.09 -35.75 8.02
CA HIS A 580 25.78 -36.96 7.28
C HIS A 580 26.85 -38.04 7.45
N ASP A 581 28.13 -37.67 7.29
CA ASP A 581 29.27 -38.59 7.38
C ASP A 581 29.44 -39.16 8.80
N ARG A 582 29.29 -38.32 9.85
CA ARG A 582 29.32 -38.80 11.25
C ARG A 582 28.24 -39.84 11.55
N ILE A 583 27.00 -39.61 11.05
CA ILE A 583 25.93 -40.58 11.25
C ILE A 583 26.21 -41.89 10.50
N MET A 584 26.75 -41.82 9.29
CA MET A 584 27.17 -43.00 8.53
C MET A 584 28.27 -43.80 9.26
N GLU A 585 29.29 -43.13 9.81
CA GLU A 585 30.37 -43.78 10.56
C GLU A 585 29.92 -44.41 11.87
N LYS A 586 28.99 -43.77 12.61
CA LYS A 586 28.46 -44.33 13.86
C LYS A 586 27.65 -45.63 13.67
N ASN A 587 27.15 -45.92 12.46
CA ASN A 587 26.28 -47.03 12.15
C ASN A 587 26.88 -47.99 11.10
N ALA A 588 28.14 -47.79 10.68
CA ALA A 588 28.94 -48.74 9.90
C ALA A 588 29.66 -49.73 10.83
#